data_26c2af5309bcd1efbb73bda0ea2aaba8
#
_entry.id   26c2af5309bcd1efbb73bda0ea2aaba8
#
_cell.length_a   1.000
_cell.length_b   1.000
_cell.length_c   1.000
_cell.angle_alpha   90.00
_cell.angle_beta   90.00
_cell.angle_gamma   90.00
#
_symmetry.space_group_name_H-M   'P 1'
#
loop_
_entity.id
_entity.type
_entity.pdbx_description
1 polymer ?
#
loop_
_entity_poly.entity_id
_entity_poly.type
_entity_poly.pdbx_seq_one_letter_code
_entity_poly.pdbx_strand_id
1 'polypeptide(L)'
;QIDMSFGEFEYICDYYHSNHRMKIILQFKNYLSVVETEQLLDLTKQCEAYLKAHHDIPISNILRMANILIEIRKNKISSQAQVLAQQLWTDLEKRDTFYESDLNLLSVILYFFPLETIQNITEKILASLNKYKHYKEIHSTQFSILANLSTIYLYNNHLDDCQRITEMILPLAKQTKRYDKLGFAQVRLGICQGDDALIQKGLQLLELTEEMTLLENLKEEVKQHRTSHFSHVSRGTSAP
;
A
#
# COMPACT_ATOMS: atom_id res chain seq x y z
N GLN A 1 -29.54 6.27 25.32
CA GLN A 1 -29.02 6.43 23.96
C GLN A 1 -28.08 7.62 24.01
N ILE A 2 -26.82 7.44 23.64
CA ILE A 2 -25.82 8.53 23.60
C ILE A 2 -25.78 9.00 22.15
N ASP A 3 -26.02 10.31 21.95
CA ASP A 3 -26.11 10.93 20.63
C ASP A 3 -24.70 11.40 20.14
N MET A 4 -23.77 10.47 20.10
CA MET A 4 -22.41 10.71 19.64
C MET A 4 -21.81 9.43 19.01
N SER A 5 -20.78 9.60 18.17
CA SER A 5 -20.03 8.48 17.60
C SER A 5 -19.18 7.76 18.64
N PHE A 6 -18.83 6.49 18.39
CA PHE A 6 -17.95 5.74 19.28
C PHE A 6 -16.56 6.42 19.43
N GLY A 7 -16.02 6.94 18.34
CA GLY A 7 -14.73 7.65 18.38
C GLY A 7 -14.78 8.98 19.18
N GLU A 8 -15.91 9.70 19.11
CA GLU A 8 -16.13 10.88 19.93
C GLU A 8 -16.27 10.53 21.41
N PHE A 9 -16.97 9.43 21.70
CA PHE A 9 -17.09 8.90 23.05
C PHE A 9 -15.72 8.53 23.64
N GLU A 10 -14.88 7.78 22.89
CA GLU A 10 -13.52 7.45 23.31
C GLU A 10 -12.69 8.72 23.57
N TYR A 11 -12.77 9.72 22.67
CA TYR A 11 -12.05 10.98 22.83
C TYR A 11 -12.45 11.75 24.09
N ILE A 12 -13.74 11.73 24.42
CA ILE A 12 -14.25 12.36 25.67
C ILE A 12 -13.82 11.56 26.91
N CYS A 13 -13.87 10.22 26.85
CA CYS A 13 -13.40 9.36 27.94
C CYS A 13 -11.92 9.57 28.26
N ASP A 14 -11.13 9.92 27.27
CA ASP A 14 -9.71 10.26 27.42
C ASP A 14 -9.49 11.74 27.81
N TYR A 15 -10.50 12.41 28.37
CA TYR A 15 -10.45 13.82 28.79
C TYR A 15 -10.04 14.77 27.65
N TYR A 16 -10.57 14.55 26.45
CA TYR A 16 -10.26 15.32 25.23
C TYR A 16 -8.79 15.26 24.82
N HIS A 17 -8.08 14.23 25.23
CA HIS A 17 -6.71 13.93 24.83
C HIS A 17 -6.64 12.51 24.26
N SER A 18 -5.89 12.33 23.19
CA SER A 18 -5.59 10.96 22.75
C SER A 18 -4.73 10.26 23.77
N ASN A 19 -5.13 9.08 24.23
CA ASN A 19 -4.29 8.24 25.07
C ASN A 19 -3.02 7.81 24.31
N HIS A 20 -2.02 7.30 25.04
CA HIS A 20 -0.73 6.94 24.45
C HIS A 20 -0.85 5.92 23.33
N ARG A 21 -1.74 4.93 23.48
CA ARG A 21 -2.04 3.94 22.44
C ARG A 21 -2.59 4.60 21.17
N MET A 22 -3.59 5.46 21.31
CA MET A 22 -4.21 6.13 20.17
C MET A 22 -3.23 7.08 19.48
N LYS A 23 -2.36 7.78 20.24
CA LYS A 23 -1.30 8.62 19.65
C LYS A 23 -0.39 7.82 18.72
N ILE A 24 0.10 6.65 19.16
CA ILE A 24 0.92 5.76 18.32
C ILE A 24 0.17 5.35 17.05
N ILE A 25 -1.10 4.95 17.18
CA ILE A 25 -1.91 4.50 16.03
C ILE A 25 -2.14 5.65 15.04
N LEU A 26 -2.50 6.85 15.50
CA LEU A 26 -2.73 8.01 14.65
C LEU A 26 -1.43 8.48 14.00
N GLN A 27 -0.32 8.51 14.73
CA GLN A 27 0.99 8.83 14.20
C GLN A 27 1.36 7.87 13.07
N PHE A 28 1.20 6.57 13.28
CA PHE A 28 1.44 5.57 12.25
C PHE A 28 0.54 5.74 11.02
N LYS A 29 -0.77 5.98 11.21
CA LYS A 29 -1.71 6.22 10.09
C LYS A 29 -1.30 7.44 9.23
N ASN A 30 -0.77 8.48 9.86
CA ASN A 30 -0.27 9.67 9.17
C ASN A 30 1.05 9.41 8.41
N TYR A 31 1.80 8.37 8.79
CA TYR A 31 3.09 8.03 8.20
C TYR A 31 3.00 7.16 6.93
N LEU A 32 1.82 6.74 6.51
CA LEU A 32 1.65 5.79 5.39
C LEU A 32 1.98 6.36 4.00
N SER A 33 2.27 7.67 3.85
CA SER A 33 2.53 8.26 2.54
C SER A 33 3.97 8.72 2.30
N VAL A 34 4.59 9.48 3.18
CA VAL A 34 6.02 9.87 3.09
C VAL A 34 6.54 10.11 4.50
N VAL A 35 7.37 9.21 5.01
CA VAL A 35 7.90 9.30 6.37
C VAL A 35 9.41 9.35 6.34
N GLU A 36 10.01 10.27 7.09
CA GLU A 36 11.45 10.30 7.30
C GLU A 36 11.90 9.19 8.26
N THR A 37 13.13 8.72 8.08
CA THR A 37 13.67 7.62 8.92
C THR A 37 13.70 7.97 10.40
N GLU A 38 13.94 9.23 10.73
CA GLU A 38 13.94 9.73 12.11
C GLU A 38 12.56 9.58 12.78
N GLN A 39 11.49 9.88 12.05
CA GLN A 39 10.12 9.72 12.53
C GLN A 39 9.77 8.25 12.78
N LEU A 40 10.24 7.33 11.93
CA LEU A 40 10.07 5.89 12.15
C LEU A 40 10.84 5.41 13.41
N LEU A 41 12.05 5.92 13.62
CA LEU A 41 12.84 5.60 14.81
C LEU A 41 12.18 6.13 16.10
N ASP A 42 11.56 7.29 16.05
CA ASP A 42 10.80 7.82 17.18
C ASP A 42 9.55 6.96 17.46
N LEU A 43 8.82 6.59 16.41
CA LEU A 43 7.67 5.68 16.52
C LEU A 43 8.05 4.32 17.14
N THR A 44 9.18 3.74 16.73
CA THR A 44 9.65 2.47 17.33
C THR A 44 9.92 2.61 18.82
N LYS A 45 10.56 3.68 19.26
CA LYS A 45 10.80 3.96 20.68
C LYS A 45 9.51 4.09 21.48
N GLN A 46 8.51 4.78 20.93
CA GLN A 46 7.20 4.92 21.56
C GLN A 46 6.48 3.57 21.68
N CYS A 47 6.49 2.75 20.62
CA CYS A 47 5.93 1.40 20.64
C CYS A 47 6.63 0.51 21.69
N GLU A 48 7.96 0.50 21.73
CA GLU A 48 8.74 -0.28 22.68
C GLU A 48 8.44 0.15 24.12
N ALA A 49 8.36 1.46 24.39
CA ALA A 49 8.04 1.99 25.70
C ALA A 49 6.64 1.55 26.15
N TYR A 50 5.65 1.60 25.25
CA TYR A 50 4.28 1.18 25.52
C TYR A 50 4.19 -0.33 25.79
N LEU A 51 4.86 -1.15 24.98
CA LEU A 51 4.82 -2.61 25.07
C LEU A 51 5.53 -3.19 26.30
N LYS A 52 6.39 -2.40 26.98
CA LYS A 52 6.97 -2.81 28.28
C LYS A 52 5.91 -3.02 29.37
N ALA A 53 4.83 -2.25 29.32
CA ALA A 53 3.77 -2.29 30.32
C ALA A 53 2.46 -2.92 29.82
N HIS A 54 2.32 -3.12 28.51
CA HIS A 54 1.06 -3.55 27.89
C HIS A 54 1.28 -4.67 26.87
N HIS A 55 0.45 -5.68 26.90
CA HIS A 55 0.35 -6.67 25.83
C HIS A 55 -0.68 -6.18 24.80
N ASP A 56 -0.21 -5.63 23.65
CA ASP A 56 -1.04 -5.00 22.62
C ASP A 56 -0.58 -5.43 21.23
N ILE A 57 -1.36 -6.31 20.59
CA ILE A 57 -1.04 -6.87 19.28
C ILE A 57 -0.99 -5.79 18.19
N PRO A 58 -1.96 -4.86 18.06
CA PRO A 58 -1.88 -3.73 17.15
C PRO A 58 -0.58 -2.91 17.26
N ILE A 59 -0.17 -2.55 18.47
CA ILE A 59 1.07 -1.78 18.68
C ILE A 59 2.31 -2.62 18.35
N SER A 60 2.31 -3.91 18.70
CA SER A 60 3.39 -4.83 18.31
C SER A 60 3.51 -4.94 16.79
N ASN A 61 2.39 -4.96 16.07
CA ASN A 61 2.38 -4.98 14.60
C ASN A 61 2.92 -3.68 14.02
N ILE A 62 2.55 -2.53 14.57
CA ILE A 62 3.12 -1.23 14.16
C ILE A 62 4.64 -1.20 14.34
N LEU A 63 5.14 -1.69 15.48
CA LEU A 63 6.58 -1.80 15.74
C LEU A 63 7.29 -2.67 14.69
N ARG A 64 6.73 -3.85 14.38
CA ARG A 64 7.29 -4.73 13.35
C ARG A 64 7.33 -4.06 11.97
N MET A 65 6.24 -3.38 11.57
CA MET A 65 6.18 -2.65 10.30
C MET A 65 7.22 -1.52 10.25
N ALA A 66 7.32 -0.71 11.31
CA ALA A 66 8.29 0.38 11.38
C ALA A 66 9.73 -0.15 11.25
N ASN A 67 10.06 -1.26 11.90
CA ASN A 67 11.37 -1.90 11.78
C ASN A 67 11.67 -2.38 10.35
N ILE A 68 10.71 -3.00 9.66
CA ILE A 68 10.87 -3.41 8.25
C ILE A 68 11.10 -2.17 7.37
N LEU A 69 10.32 -1.11 7.53
CA LEU A 69 10.47 0.12 6.76
C LEU A 69 11.84 0.79 7.00
N ILE A 70 12.35 0.79 8.24
CA ILE A 70 13.68 1.29 8.57
C ILE A 70 14.76 0.46 7.85
N GLU A 71 14.64 -0.87 7.88
CA GLU A 71 15.60 -1.74 7.20
C GLU A 71 15.61 -1.56 5.67
N ILE A 72 14.44 -1.44 5.05
CA ILE A 72 14.32 -1.16 3.60
C ILE A 72 15.05 0.14 3.25
N ARG A 73 14.91 1.17 4.08
CA ARG A 73 15.53 2.48 3.83
C ARG A 73 17.04 2.47 3.98
N LYS A 74 17.55 1.74 4.96
CA LYS A 74 18.99 1.64 5.19
C LYS A 74 19.71 0.85 4.11
N ASN A 75 19.14 -0.29 3.72
CA ASN A 75 19.84 -1.34 2.98
C ASN A 75 19.10 -1.81 1.72
N LYS A 76 18.05 -1.08 1.27
CA LYS A 76 17.11 -1.55 0.24
C LYS A 76 16.48 -2.88 0.70
N ILE A 77 16.28 -3.83 -0.22
CA ILE A 77 15.78 -5.17 0.14
C ILE A 77 16.95 -5.99 0.72
N SER A 78 17.15 -5.91 2.04
CA SER A 78 18.19 -6.65 2.76
C SER A 78 17.69 -8.05 3.15
N SER A 79 18.64 -8.98 3.39
CA SER A 79 18.34 -10.30 3.93
C SER A 79 17.61 -10.21 5.29
N GLN A 80 17.91 -9.19 6.11
CA GLN A 80 17.27 -8.97 7.40
C GLN A 80 15.81 -8.52 7.23
N ALA A 81 15.52 -7.59 6.31
CA ALA A 81 14.15 -7.19 6.00
C ALA A 81 13.31 -8.38 5.48
N GLN A 82 13.93 -9.25 4.67
CA GLN A 82 13.29 -10.46 4.17
C GLN A 82 12.95 -11.45 5.30
N VAL A 83 13.86 -11.66 6.26
CA VAL A 83 13.60 -12.51 7.44
C VAL A 83 12.44 -11.95 8.28
N LEU A 84 12.41 -10.63 8.52
CA LEU A 84 11.34 -9.98 9.27
C LEU A 84 9.99 -10.10 8.54
N ALA A 85 9.97 -9.91 7.22
CA ALA A 85 8.79 -10.08 6.40
C ALA A 85 8.27 -11.53 6.44
N GLN A 86 9.17 -12.52 6.37
CA GLN A 86 8.82 -13.93 6.45
C GLN A 86 8.25 -14.32 7.83
N GLN A 87 8.79 -13.78 8.92
CA GLN A 87 8.25 -13.99 10.25
C GLN A 87 6.81 -13.45 10.39
N LEU A 88 6.55 -12.24 9.85
CA LEU A 88 5.20 -11.69 9.81
C LEU A 88 4.25 -12.55 8.98
N TRP A 89 4.72 -13.02 7.83
CA TRP A 89 3.94 -13.87 6.95
C TRP A 89 3.51 -15.18 7.64
N THR A 90 4.40 -15.84 8.37
CA THR A 90 4.11 -17.07 9.11
C THR A 90 2.93 -16.94 10.08
N ASP A 91 2.73 -15.73 10.64
CA ASP A 91 1.58 -15.43 11.50
C ASP A 91 0.30 -15.12 10.68
N LEU A 92 0.45 -14.47 9.52
CA LEU A 92 -0.67 -14.04 8.69
C LEU A 92 -1.24 -15.16 7.79
N GLU A 93 -0.40 -16.04 7.27
CA GLU A 93 -0.82 -17.11 6.34
C GLU A 93 -1.85 -18.06 6.96
N LYS A 94 -1.79 -18.27 8.29
CA LYS A 94 -2.68 -19.13 9.05
C LYS A 94 -4.10 -18.55 9.22
N ARG A 95 -4.30 -17.28 8.89
CA ARG A 95 -5.59 -16.61 9.08
C ARG A 95 -6.50 -16.89 7.88
N ASP A 96 -7.76 -17.22 8.14
CA ASP A 96 -8.76 -17.41 7.08
C ASP A 96 -9.19 -16.11 6.42
N THR A 97 -9.11 -15.00 7.15
CA THR A 97 -9.51 -13.67 6.70
C THR A 97 -8.52 -12.65 7.22
N PHE A 98 -8.20 -11.65 6.40
CA PHE A 98 -7.39 -10.52 6.81
C PHE A 98 -8.26 -9.38 7.31
N TYR A 99 -7.95 -8.88 8.50
CA TYR A 99 -8.50 -7.64 9.05
C TYR A 99 -7.73 -6.42 8.56
N GLU A 100 -8.23 -5.20 8.84
CA GLU A 100 -7.56 -3.96 8.42
C GLU A 100 -6.09 -3.89 8.85
N SER A 101 -5.79 -4.28 10.09
CA SER A 101 -4.42 -4.35 10.59
C SER A 101 -3.54 -5.33 9.82
N ASP A 102 -4.09 -6.46 9.38
CA ASP A 102 -3.37 -7.46 8.60
C ASP A 102 -3.11 -6.96 7.17
N LEU A 103 -4.10 -6.29 6.57
CA LEU A 103 -3.97 -5.68 5.25
C LEU A 103 -2.91 -4.56 5.25
N ASN A 104 -2.80 -3.80 6.32
CA ASN A 104 -1.73 -2.81 6.50
C ASN A 104 -0.36 -3.49 6.59
N LEU A 105 -0.23 -4.58 7.35
CA LEU A 105 1.01 -5.38 7.41
C LEU A 105 1.37 -5.93 6.03
N LEU A 106 0.41 -6.55 5.35
CA LEU A 106 0.60 -7.10 4.00
C LEU A 106 1.07 -6.04 3.02
N SER A 107 0.51 -4.83 3.07
CA SER A 107 0.91 -3.75 2.16
C SER A 107 2.41 -3.44 2.22
N VAL A 108 3.06 -3.65 3.37
CA VAL A 108 4.50 -3.45 3.53
C VAL A 108 5.32 -4.65 3.07
N ILE A 109 4.85 -5.88 3.33
CA ILE A 109 5.67 -7.08 3.11
C ILE A 109 5.47 -7.75 1.74
N LEU A 110 4.46 -7.37 0.97
CA LEU A 110 4.18 -7.97 -0.35
C LEU A 110 5.39 -7.99 -1.28
N TYR A 111 6.22 -6.96 -1.27
CA TYR A 111 7.42 -6.84 -2.12
C TYR A 111 8.53 -7.85 -1.82
N PHE A 112 8.44 -8.58 -0.71
CA PHE A 112 9.42 -9.60 -0.32
C PHE A 112 9.08 -11.01 -0.81
N PHE A 113 7.90 -11.19 -1.43
CA PHE A 113 7.44 -12.50 -1.86
C PHE A 113 7.61 -12.70 -3.36
N PRO A 114 7.89 -13.95 -3.79
CA PRO A 114 7.86 -14.31 -5.20
C PRO A 114 6.45 -14.16 -5.76
N LEU A 115 6.36 -13.93 -7.08
CA LEU A 115 5.10 -13.65 -7.76
C LEU A 115 4.05 -14.74 -7.56
N GLU A 116 4.44 -16.01 -7.55
CA GLU A 116 3.53 -17.14 -7.28
C GLU A 116 2.82 -17.00 -5.92
N THR A 117 3.58 -16.61 -4.89
CA THR A 117 3.01 -16.34 -3.56
C THR A 117 2.05 -15.16 -3.60
N ILE A 118 2.41 -14.09 -4.33
CA ILE A 118 1.54 -12.91 -4.50
C ILE A 118 0.22 -13.29 -5.18
N GLN A 119 0.25 -14.10 -6.23
CA GLN A 119 -0.95 -14.57 -6.91
C GLN A 119 -1.88 -15.35 -5.96
N ASN A 120 -1.32 -16.26 -5.16
CA ASN A 120 -2.08 -17.03 -4.18
C ASN A 120 -2.70 -16.16 -3.08
N ILE A 121 -1.98 -15.13 -2.62
CA ILE A 121 -2.45 -14.21 -1.56
C ILE A 121 -3.47 -13.22 -2.10
N THR A 122 -3.37 -12.80 -3.37
CA THR A 122 -4.21 -11.75 -3.96
C THR A 122 -5.70 -12.05 -3.79
N GLU A 123 -6.14 -13.25 -4.12
CA GLU A 123 -7.57 -13.59 -4.02
C GLU A 123 -8.07 -13.54 -2.58
N LYS A 124 -7.25 -13.93 -1.61
CA LYS A 124 -7.58 -13.82 -0.19
C LYS A 124 -7.64 -12.37 0.29
N ILE A 125 -6.74 -11.51 -0.23
CA ILE A 125 -6.78 -10.06 0.01
C ILE A 125 -8.09 -9.48 -0.54
N LEU A 126 -8.43 -9.77 -1.79
CA LEU A 126 -9.64 -9.26 -2.45
C LEU A 126 -10.92 -9.72 -1.73
N ALA A 127 -10.99 -10.99 -1.34
CA ALA A 127 -12.09 -11.52 -0.56
C ALA A 127 -12.21 -10.83 0.81
N SER A 128 -11.08 -10.52 1.46
CA SER A 128 -11.06 -9.78 2.73
C SER A 128 -11.53 -8.34 2.54
N LEU A 129 -11.05 -7.63 1.50
CA LEU A 129 -11.47 -6.27 1.19
C LEU A 129 -12.97 -6.17 0.87
N ASN A 130 -13.54 -7.17 0.20
CA ASN A 130 -14.97 -7.19 -0.13
C ASN A 130 -15.86 -7.20 1.13
N LYS A 131 -15.39 -7.73 2.25
CA LYS A 131 -16.10 -7.68 3.53
C LYS A 131 -16.24 -6.24 4.07
N TYR A 132 -15.33 -5.36 3.69
CA TYR A 132 -15.27 -3.96 4.11
C TYR A 132 -15.90 -2.97 3.10
N LYS A 133 -16.61 -3.44 2.08
CA LYS A 133 -17.16 -2.59 1.00
C LYS A 133 -18.04 -1.41 1.49
N HIS A 134 -18.60 -1.50 2.70
CA HIS A 134 -19.44 -0.46 3.30
C HIS A 134 -18.73 0.31 4.44
N TYR A 135 -17.46 0.00 4.72
CA TYR A 135 -16.68 0.60 5.78
C TYR A 135 -15.69 1.61 5.20
N LYS A 136 -16.01 2.91 5.32
CA LYS A 136 -15.28 3.98 4.63
C LYS A 136 -13.85 4.18 5.14
N GLU A 137 -13.62 3.89 6.40
CA GLU A 137 -12.33 4.09 7.07
C GLU A 137 -11.22 3.23 6.46
N ILE A 138 -11.57 2.10 5.83
CA ILE A 138 -10.61 1.22 5.16
C ILE A 138 -10.12 1.74 3.80
N HIS A 139 -10.74 2.76 3.22
CA HIS A 139 -10.43 3.18 1.85
C HIS A 139 -8.96 3.51 1.61
N SER A 140 -8.25 4.05 2.62
CA SER A 140 -6.81 4.32 2.49
C SER A 140 -5.99 3.04 2.43
N THR A 141 -6.26 2.08 3.33
CA THR A 141 -5.62 0.76 3.35
C THR A 141 -5.93 -0.02 2.08
N GLN A 142 -7.19 0.01 1.65
CA GLN A 142 -7.62 -0.64 0.41
C GLN A 142 -6.86 -0.10 -0.81
N PHE A 143 -6.77 1.22 -0.94
CA PHE A 143 -5.98 1.82 -2.01
C PHE A 143 -4.51 1.39 -1.94
N SER A 144 -3.88 1.48 -0.77
CA SER A 144 -2.44 1.17 -0.62
C SER A 144 -2.13 -0.26 -1.03
N ILE A 145 -2.92 -1.24 -0.57
CA ILE A 145 -2.65 -2.64 -0.89
C ILE A 145 -2.93 -2.96 -2.37
N LEU A 146 -3.99 -2.39 -2.96
CA LEU A 146 -4.28 -2.57 -4.39
C LEU A 146 -3.21 -1.89 -5.26
N ALA A 147 -2.74 -0.69 -4.90
CA ALA A 147 -1.66 -0.02 -5.61
C ALA A 147 -0.36 -0.82 -5.56
N ASN A 148 -0.01 -1.39 -4.41
CA ASN A 148 1.17 -2.25 -4.27
C ASN A 148 1.05 -3.54 -5.10
N LEU A 149 -0.10 -4.21 -5.08
CA LEU A 149 -0.36 -5.37 -5.93
C LEU A 149 -0.25 -5.02 -7.42
N SER A 150 -0.88 -3.93 -7.86
CA SER A 150 -0.79 -3.51 -9.27
C SER A 150 0.65 -3.18 -9.67
N THR A 151 1.44 -2.60 -8.76
CA THR A 151 2.87 -2.33 -8.98
C THR A 151 3.66 -3.62 -9.14
N ILE A 152 3.45 -4.59 -8.25
CA ILE A 152 4.15 -5.89 -8.32
C ILE A 152 3.81 -6.60 -9.63
N TYR A 153 2.54 -6.64 -10.03
CA TYR A 153 2.13 -7.25 -11.29
C TYR A 153 2.72 -6.54 -12.52
N LEU A 154 2.73 -5.20 -12.53
CA LEU A 154 3.33 -4.44 -13.63
C LEU A 154 4.82 -4.74 -13.78
N TYR A 155 5.60 -4.69 -12.69
CA TYR A 155 7.05 -4.95 -12.73
C TYR A 155 7.40 -6.40 -13.07
N ASN A 156 6.47 -7.33 -12.88
CA ASN A 156 6.62 -8.72 -13.31
C ASN A 156 5.98 -8.99 -14.70
N ASN A 157 5.58 -7.93 -15.43
CA ASN A 157 4.96 -8.02 -16.76
C ASN A 157 3.66 -8.84 -16.81
N HIS A 158 2.93 -8.92 -15.70
CA HIS A 158 1.59 -9.51 -15.58
C HIS A 158 0.53 -8.44 -15.80
N LEU A 159 0.38 -7.99 -17.06
CA LEU A 159 -0.46 -6.84 -17.42
C LEU A 159 -1.95 -7.08 -17.16
N ASP A 160 -2.46 -8.29 -17.39
CA ASP A 160 -3.87 -8.63 -17.14
C ASP A 160 -4.23 -8.54 -15.66
N ASP A 161 -3.37 -9.07 -14.77
CA ASP A 161 -3.55 -8.95 -13.33
C ASP A 161 -3.40 -7.51 -12.87
N CYS A 162 -2.41 -6.77 -13.41
CA CYS A 162 -2.23 -5.36 -13.13
C CYS A 162 -3.47 -4.56 -13.51
N GLN A 163 -4.01 -4.78 -14.71
CA GLN A 163 -5.23 -4.13 -15.18
C GLN A 163 -6.41 -4.43 -14.25
N ARG A 164 -6.67 -5.70 -13.97
CA ARG A 164 -7.75 -6.15 -13.10
C ARG A 164 -7.71 -5.46 -11.73
N ILE A 165 -6.55 -5.40 -11.10
CA ILE A 165 -6.37 -4.73 -9.80
C ILE A 165 -6.55 -3.21 -9.92
N THR A 166 -6.03 -2.60 -10.99
CA THR A 166 -6.11 -1.15 -11.18
C THR A 166 -7.54 -0.70 -11.49
N GLU A 167 -8.34 -1.51 -12.16
CA GLU A 167 -9.77 -1.27 -12.38
C GLU A 167 -10.56 -1.17 -11.07
N MET A 168 -10.11 -1.84 -10.00
CA MET A 168 -10.70 -1.71 -8.67
C MET A 168 -10.30 -0.39 -7.98
N ILE A 169 -9.13 0.14 -8.28
CA ILE A 169 -8.63 1.41 -7.73
C ILE A 169 -9.42 2.60 -8.28
N LEU A 170 -9.76 2.58 -9.54
CA LEU A 170 -10.36 3.71 -10.25
C LEU A 170 -11.69 4.22 -9.61
N PRO A 171 -12.69 3.36 -9.33
CA PRO A 171 -13.92 3.79 -8.66
C PRO A 171 -13.65 4.26 -7.21
N LEU A 172 -12.72 3.63 -6.51
CA LEU A 172 -12.34 4.02 -5.16
C LEU A 172 -11.75 5.44 -5.12
N ALA A 173 -10.85 5.76 -6.06
CA ALA A 173 -10.26 7.09 -6.20
C ALA A 173 -11.32 8.16 -6.49
N LYS A 174 -12.28 7.87 -7.38
CA LYS A 174 -13.40 8.76 -7.71
C LYS A 174 -14.32 8.99 -6.51
N GLN A 175 -14.67 7.91 -5.80
CA GLN A 175 -15.56 7.97 -4.64
C GLN A 175 -14.95 8.80 -3.50
N THR A 176 -13.65 8.67 -3.28
CA THR A 176 -12.92 9.38 -2.22
C THR A 176 -12.46 10.77 -2.65
N LYS A 177 -12.70 11.18 -3.90
CA LYS A 177 -12.25 12.45 -4.52
C LYS A 177 -10.72 12.67 -4.36
N ARG A 178 -9.95 11.60 -4.38
CA ARG A 178 -8.49 11.63 -4.30
C ARG A 178 -7.92 11.65 -5.71
N TYR A 179 -7.61 12.85 -6.19
CA TYR A 179 -7.17 13.08 -7.57
C TYR A 179 -5.75 12.54 -7.82
N ASP A 180 -4.89 12.54 -6.82
CA ASP A 180 -3.60 11.83 -6.82
C ASP A 180 -3.77 10.34 -7.15
N LYS A 181 -4.69 9.67 -6.45
CA LYS A 181 -5.02 8.26 -6.67
C LYS A 181 -5.68 8.00 -8.02
N LEU A 182 -6.49 8.97 -8.48
CA LEU A 182 -7.13 8.90 -9.79
C LEU A 182 -6.11 9.01 -10.93
N GLY A 183 -5.17 9.96 -10.82
CA GLY A 183 -4.06 10.11 -11.78
C GLY A 183 -3.20 8.85 -11.86
N PHE A 184 -2.81 8.30 -10.70
CA PHE A 184 -2.10 7.02 -10.61
C PHE A 184 -2.83 5.89 -11.35
N ALA A 185 -4.14 5.69 -11.08
CA ALA A 185 -4.92 4.63 -11.69
C ALA A 185 -5.07 4.81 -13.21
N GLN A 186 -5.25 6.04 -13.69
CA GLN A 186 -5.36 6.33 -15.11
C GLN A 186 -4.05 6.02 -15.85
N VAL A 187 -2.91 6.46 -15.32
CA VAL A 187 -1.59 6.16 -15.92
C VAL A 187 -1.37 4.64 -15.97
N ARG A 188 -1.63 3.94 -14.86
CA ARG A 188 -1.42 2.50 -14.74
C ARG A 188 -2.31 1.70 -15.71
N LEU A 189 -3.59 2.05 -15.81
CA LEU A 189 -4.50 1.45 -16.79
C LEU A 189 -4.05 1.73 -18.22
N GLY A 190 -3.65 2.97 -18.51
CA GLY A 190 -3.14 3.35 -19.83
C GLY A 190 -1.91 2.53 -20.23
N ILE A 191 -1.01 2.24 -19.28
CA ILE A 191 0.14 1.35 -19.52
C ILE A 191 -0.35 -0.07 -19.87
N CYS A 192 -1.26 -0.63 -19.08
CA CYS A 192 -1.76 -1.99 -19.31
C CYS A 192 -2.51 -2.14 -20.65
N GLN A 193 -3.22 -1.11 -21.08
CA GLN A 193 -4.06 -1.09 -22.28
C GLN A 193 -3.36 -0.56 -23.52
N GLY A 194 -2.15 -0.02 -23.38
CA GLY A 194 -1.46 0.70 -24.47
C GLY A 194 -2.17 1.99 -24.88
N ASP A 195 -2.93 2.62 -23.96
CA ASP A 195 -3.70 3.85 -24.20
C ASP A 195 -2.93 5.08 -23.79
N ASP A 196 -2.24 5.69 -24.75
CA ASP A 196 -1.46 6.92 -24.54
C ASP A 196 -2.33 8.12 -24.11
N ALA A 197 -3.58 8.19 -24.57
CA ALA A 197 -4.47 9.28 -24.17
C ALA A 197 -4.83 9.17 -22.67
N LEU A 198 -5.06 7.97 -22.18
CA LEU A 198 -5.33 7.73 -20.77
C LEU A 198 -4.10 8.00 -19.91
N ILE A 199 -2.89 7.61 -20.38
CA ILE A 199 -1.62 7.95 -19.70
C ILE A 199 -1.49 9.46 -19.57
N GLN A 200 -1.62 10.21 -20.67
CA GLN A 200 -1.48 11.66 -20.66
C GLN A 200 -2.50 12.33 -19.75
N LYS A 201 -3.74 11.86 -19.76
CA LYS A 201 -4.79 12.36 -18.86
C LYS A 201 -4.43 12.19 -17.38
N GLY A 202 -3.90 11.03 -16.99
CA GLY A 202 -3.46 10.78 -15.62
C GLY A 202 -2.27 11.66 -15.21
N LEU A 203 -1.26 11.81 -16.10
CA LEU A 203 -0.11 12.67 -15.84
C LEU A 203 -0.50 14.14 -15.70
N GLN A 204 -1.37 14.66 -16.58
CA GLN A 204 -1.89 16.03 -16.48
C GLN A 204 -2.67 16.26 -15.18
N LEU A 205 -3.44 15.29 -14.72
CA LEU A 205 -4.16 15.39 -13.45
C LEU A 205 -3.20 15.54 -12.27
N LEU A 206 -2.10 14.77 -12.25
CA LEU A 206 -1.08 14.86 -11.19
C LEU A 206 -0.32 16.18 -11.23
N GLU A 207 -0.06 16.70 -12.42
CA GLU A 207 0.56 18.02 -12.60
C GLU A 207 -0.34 19.14 -12.07
N LEU A 208 -1.63 19.11 -12.42
CA LEU A 208 -2.63 20.08 -11.95
C LEU A 208 -2.87 20.05 -10.43
N THR A 209 -2.66 18.90 -9.81
CA THR A 209 -2.78 18.73 -8.36
C THR A 209 -1.44 18.85 -7.62
N GLU A 210 -0.38 19.26 -8.32
CA GLU A 210 0.97 19.48 -7.78
C GLU A 210 1.61 18.24 -7.12
N GLU A 211 1.19 17.05 -7.52
CA GLU A 211 1.71 15.78 -7.01
C GLU A 211 3.04 15.39 -7.73
N MET A 212 4.04 16.27 -7.64
CA MET A 212 5.24 16.22 -8.49
C MET A 212 6.07 14.96 -8.31
N THR A 213 6.21 14.47 -7.08
CA THR A 213 6.96 13.23 -6.80
C THR A 213 6.31 12.01 -7.46
N LEU A 214 4.99 11.91 -7.37
CA LEU A 214 4.24 10.81 -7.99
C LEU A 214 4.25 10.94 -9.51
N LEU A 215 4.13 12.15 -10.04
CA LEU A 215 4.21 12.46 -11.47
C LEU A 215 5.53 11.97 -12.07
N GLU A 216 6.67 12.31 -11.48
CA GLU A 216 7.99 11.91 -11.99
C GLU A 216 8.19 10.38 -11.90
N ASN A 217 7.77 9.75 -10.81
CA ASN A 217 7.83 8.30 -10.68
C ASN A 217 7.01 7.58 -11.78
N LEU A 218 5.80 8.07 -12.08
CA LEU A 218 4.96 7.47 -13.10
C LEU A 218 5.46 7.75 -14.53
N LYS A 219 6.05 8.92 -14.80
CA LYS A 219 6.72 9.18 -16.08
C LYS A 219 7.87 8.19 -16.33
N GLU A 220 8.67 7.91 -15.32
CA GLU A 220 9.76 6.94 -15.44
C GLU A 220 9.21 5.50 -15.64
N GLU A 221 8.14 5.14 -14.94
CA GLU A 221 7.46 3.85 -15.11
C GLU A 221 6.93 3.66 -16.55
N VAL A 222 6.28 4.69 -17.11
CA VAL A 222 5.81 4.68 -18.51
C VAL A 222 6.98 4.48 -19.47
N LYS A 223 8.09 5.19 -19.27
CA LYS A 223 9.29 5.07 -20.11
C LYS A 223 9.90 3.67 -20.05
N GLN A 224 10.05 3.10 -18.85
CA GLN A 224 10.60 1.75 -18.66
C GLN A 224 9.74 0.70 -19.36
N HIS A 225 8.42 0.82 -19.25
CA HIS A 225 7.50 -0.14 -19.86
C HIS A 225 7.51 -0.06 -21.38
N ARG A 226 7.57 1.12 -21.98
CA ARG A 226 7.72 1.32 -23.43
C ARG A 226 9.01 0.73 -23.96
N THR A 227 10.14 0.93 -23.28
CA THR A 227 11.44 0.38 -23.71
C THR A 227 11.48 -1.14 -23.66
N SER A 228 10.82 -1.76 -22.69
CA SER A 228 10.72 -3.22 -22.58
C SER A 228 9.89 -3.83 -23.72
N HIS A 229 8.82 -3.18 -24.15
CA HIS A 229 8.01 -3.63 -25.30
C HIS A 229 8.77 -3.62 -26.61
N PHE A 230 9.59 -2.59 -26.87
CA PHE A 230 10.41 -2.51 -28.10
C PHE A 230 11.50 -3.59 -28.17
N SER A 231 12.06 -4.02 -27.03
CA SER A 231 13.08 -5.07 -27.00
C SER A 231 12.54 -6.48 -27.24
N HIS A 232 11.27 -6.73 -27.01
CA HIS A 232 10.62 -8.01 -27.31
C HIS A 232 10.15 -8.13 -28.77
N VAL A 233 9.70 -7.03 -29.38
CA VAL A 233 9.27 -7.00 -30.79
C VAL A 233 10.46 -7.18 -31.74
N SER A 234 11.63 -6.65 -31.41
CA SER A 234 12.84 -6.77 -32.24
C SER A 234 13.50 -8.17 -32.21
N ARG A 235 13.13 -9.04 -31.31
CA ARG A 235 13.62 -10.45 -31.28
C ARG A 235 12.74 -11.46 -32.00
N GLY A 236 11.54 -11.04 -32.47
CA GLY A 236 10.57 -11.89 -33.13
C GLY A 236 10.64 -11.88 -34.68
N THR A 237 11.51 -11.06 -35.30
CA THR A 237 11.61 -10.92 -36.76
C THR A 237 12.93 -11.40 -37.35
N SER A 238 13.48 -12.48 -36.83
CA SER A 238 14.59 -13.17 -37.47
C SER A 238 14.28 -14.66 -37.55
N ALA A 239 13.53 -15.05 -38.55
CA ALA A 239 13.54 -16.41 -39.10
C ALA A 239 13.53 -16.31 -40.61
N PRO A 240 14.34 -17.14 -41.28
CA PRO A 240 14.67 -17.09 -42.68
C PRO A 240 13.51 -17.52 -43.60
#